data_aa58210744b68c81d1c3d9ae8c03f9b6
#
_entry.id   aa58210744b68c81d1c3d9ae8c03f9b6
#
_cell.length_a   1.000
_cell.length_b   1.000
_cell.length_c   1.000
_cell.angle_alpha   90.00
_cell.angle_beta   90.00
_cell.angle_gamma   90.00
#
_symmetry.space_group_name_H-M   'P 1'
#
loop_
_entity.id
_entity.type
_entity.pdbx_description
1 polymer ?
#
loop_
_entity_poly.entity_id
_entity_poly.type
_entity_poly.pdbx_seq_one_letter_code
_entity_poly.pdbx_strand_id
1 'polypeptide(L)'
;GEGLSHFIHAIRGNVDITYLVHNNSVYGLTTGQAAPTASRGYKAKSTPEGIIEEPINPISLALASDASFVARGFSGKADQLVDLIKRGIQHPGFSLVDIFQPCVTFNKINTFKFYFDSIYSLQDDPTYTAADRKAALEKALQKDKLPVGLFYQNTKRPSYASELSYLEGKPLLTASGSRRNLQPLFKEFI
;
A
#
# COMPACT_ATOMS: atom_id res chain seq x y z
N GLY A 1 -10.10 6.52 0.15
CA GLY A 1 -11.47 6.10 0.02
C GLY A 1 -11.83 5.57 -1.34
N GLU A 2 -11.75 6.40 -2.35
CA GLU A 2 -12.00 6.01 -3.73
C GLU A 2 -10.97 4.96 -4.16
N GLY A 3 -11.35 3.98 -4.92
CA GLY A 3 -10.45 2.90 -5.35
C GLY A 3 -10.12 1.83 -4.30
N LEU A 4 -10.75 1.81 -3.13
CA LEU A 4 -10.50 0.78 -2.10
C LEU A 4 -10.80 -0.64 -2.62
N SER A 5 -11.85 -0.81 -3.42
CA SER A 5 -12.17 -2.09 -4.05
C SER A 5 -11.06 -2.54 -5.02
N HIS A 6 -10.52 -1.62 -5.82
CA HIS A 6 -9.40 -1.91 -6.74
C HIS A 6 -8.13 -2.29 -5.97
N PHE A 7 -7.87 -1.62 -4.84
CA PHE A 7 -6.76 -1.97 -3.94
C PHE A 7 -6.86 -3.43 -3.47
N ILE A 8 -8.02 -3.85 -2.95
CA ILE A 8 -8.24 -5.22 -2.48
C ILE A 8 -8.14 -6.23 -3.62
N HIS A 9 -8.72 -5.92 -4.79
CA HIS A 9 -8.64 -6.83 -5.95
C HIS A 9 -7.21 -6.98 -6.49
N ALA A 10 -6.41 -5.91 -6.51
CA ALA A 10 -5.01 -5.96 -6.90
C ALA A 10 -4.19 -6.84 -5.94
N ILE A 11 -4.42 -6.71 -4.62
CA ILE A 11 -3.82 -7.59 -3.61
C ILE A 11 -4.24 -9.04 -3.82
N ARG A 12 -5.54 -9.29 -4.00
CA ARG A 12 -6.08 -10.64 -4.20
C ARG A 12 -5.44 -11.32 -5.39
N GLY A 13 -5.27 -10.60 -6.51
CA GLY A 13 -4.63 -11.13 -7.71
C GLY A 13 -3.12 -11.22 -7.61
N ASN A 14 -2.49 -10.60 -6.62
CA ASN A 14 -1.03 -10.41 -6.57
C ASN A 14 -0.45 -9.88 -7.88
N VAL A 15 -1.12 -8.87 -8.44
CA VAL A 15 -0.73 -8.23 -9.71
C VAL A 15 0.62 -7.56 -9.51
N ASP A 16 1.49 -7.63 -10.51
CA ASP A 16 2.82 -7.01 -10.44
C ASP A 16 2.74 -5.49 -10.60
N ILE A 17 2.38 -4.84 -9.51
CA ILE A 17 2.28 -3.37 -9.41
C ILE A 17 2.78 -2.87 -8.06
N THR A 18 3.37 -1.68 -8.05
CA THR A 18 3.71 -0.95 -6.84
C THR A 18 2.67 0.12 -6.57
N TYR A 19 1.92 -0.04 -5.48
CA TYR A 19 0.84 0.85 -5.09
C TYR A 19 1.34 1.83 -4.02
N LEU A 20 1.47 3.11 -4.40
CA LEU A 20 1.92 4.18 -3.51
C LEU A 20 0.71 4.93 -2.95
N VAL A 21 0.53 4.91 -1.63
CA VAL A 21 -0.51 5.68 -0.95
C VAL A 21 0.11 6.96 -0.38
N HIS A 22 -0.22 8.11 -0.93
CA HIS A 22 0.14 9.42 -0.39
C HIS A 22 -0.81 9.78 0.75
N ASN A 23 -0.45 9.33 1.95
CA ASN A 23 -1.30 9.42 3.13
C ASN A 23 -1.07 10.73 3.89
N ASN A 24 -1.92 11.72 3.67
CA ASN A 24 -1.89 13.01 4.34
C ASN A 24 -3.12 13.26 5.24
N SER A 25 -4.00 12.25 5.35
CA SER A 25 -5.23 12.25 6.15
C SER A 25 -6.29 13.28 5.74
N VAL A 26 -6.11 13.94 4.57
CA VAL A 26 -7.07 14.92 4.05
C VAL A 26 -7.24 14.79 2.53
N TYR A 27 -8.37 15.26 2.01
CA TYR A 27 -8.55 15.54 0.59
C TYR A 27 -8.07 16.98 0.29
N GLY A 28 -6.79 17.12 -0.07
CA GLY A 28 -6.14 18.42 -0.25
C GLY A 28 -6.70 19.20 -1.45
N LEU A 29 -6.96 18.53 -2.58
CA LEU A 29 -7.47 19.16 -3.80
C LEU A 29 -8.82 19.83 -3.58
N THR A 30 -9.70 19.21 -2.80
CA THR A 30 -11.06 19.70 -2.51
C THR A 30 -11.13 20.56 -1.25
N THR A 31 -10.00 21.10 -0.81
CA THR A 31 -9.83 22.11 0.25
C THR A 31 -9.93 21.59 1.70
N GLY A 32 -9.60 20.30 1.96
CA GLY A 32 -9.25 19.85 3.29
C GLY A 32 -10.30 19.03 4.04
N GLN A 33 -11.24 18.38 3.33
CA GLN A 33 -12.13 17.41 3.95
C GLN A 33 -11.32 16.25 4.55
N ALA A 34 -11.86 15.64 5.59
CA ALA A 34 -11.25 14.46 6.20
C ALA A 34 -11.15 13.30 5.20
N ALA A 35 -9.96 12.71 5.04
CA ALA A 35 -9.81 11.46 4.30
C ALA A 35 -10.14 10.26 5.22
N PRO A 36 -10.42 9.06 4.68
CA PRO A 36 -10.69 7.86 5.48
C PRO A 36 -9.56 7.45 6.43
N THR A 37 -8.36 8.00 6.26
CA THR A 37 -7.21 7.80 7.16
C THR A 37 -7.07 8.89 8.22
N ALA A 38 -7.99 9.88 8.26
CA ALA A 38 -8.00 10.90 9.29
C ALA A 38 -8.40 10.32 10.64
N SER A 39 -7.77 10.79 11.70
CA SER A 39 -8.08 10.36 13.06
C SER A 39 -9.46 10.83 13.48
N ARG A 40 -10.15 10.00 14.28
CA ARG A 40 -11.42 10.38 14.92
C ARG A 40 -11.28 11.73 15.60
N GLY A 41 -12.28 12.58 15.45
CA GLY A 41 -12.30 13.94 15.97
C GLY A 41 -11.59 14.97 15.09
N TYR A 42 -11.01 14.57 13.92
CA TYR A 42 -10.44 15.54 12.98
C TYR A 42 -11.51 16.53 12.50
N LYS A 43 -11.24 17.82 12.66
CA LYS A 43 -12.15 18.90 12.28
C LYS A 43 -11.77 19.47 10.91
N ALA A 44 -12.76 19.56 10.04
CA ALA A 44 -12.66 20.22 8.73
C ALA A 44 -13.83 21.18 8.55
N LYS A 45 -13.79 22.03 7.50
CA LYS A 45 -14.91 22.92 7.20
C LYS A 45 -16.23 22.18 6.99
N SER A 46 -16.17 20.97 6.39
CA SER A 46 -17.34 20.11 6.17
C SER A 46 -17.78 19.34 7.41
N THR A 47 -16.94 19.23 8.44
CA THR A 47 -17.17 18.49 9.67
C THR A 47 -16.67 19.28 10.89
N PRO A 48 -17.31 20.41 11.24
CA PRO A 48 -16.83 21.33 12.29
C PRO A 48 -16.79 20.69 13.68
N GLU A 49 -17.69 19.73 13.96
CA GLU A 49 -17.72 18.98 15.22
C GLU A 49 -16.67 17.85 15.28
N GLY A 50 -16.01 17.56 14.15
CA GLY A 50 -15.07 16.46 13.99
C GLY A 50 -15.73 15.19 13.48
N ILE A 51 -14.93 14.35 12.80
CA ILE A 51 -15.39 13.05 12.30
C ILE A 51 -15.55 12.05 13.46
N ILE A 52 -16.55 11.20 13.35
CA ILE A 52 -16.88 10.18 14.35
C ILE A 52 -16.36 8.78 13.98
N GLU A 53 -15.99 8.61 12.71
CA GLU A 53 -15.48 7.36 12.17
C GLU A 53 -14.04 7.09 12.63
N GLU A 54 -13.71 5.81 12.76
CA GLU A 54 -12.35 5.37 13.01
C GLU A 54 -11.53 5.35 11.70
N PRO A 55 -10.23 5.68 11.75
CA PRO A 55 -9.40 5.72 10.55
C PRO A 55 -9.16 4.33 9.96
N ILE A 56 -9.21 4.23 8.63
CA ILE A 56 -8.71 3.06 7.91
C ILE A 56 -7.18 3.06 8.01
N ASN A 57 -6.62 1.92 8.41
CA ASN A 57 -5.18 1.68 8.39
C ASN A 57 -4.81 0.88 7.11
N PRO A 58 -4.15 1.50 6.11
CA PRO A 58 -3.80 0.82 4.85
C PRO A 58 -2.90 -0.40 5.04
N ILE A 59 -1.99 -0.34 6.04
CA ILE A 59 -1.06 -1.45 6.33
C ILE A 59 -1.82 -2.65 6.86
N SER A 60 -2.65 -2.48 7.90
CA SER A 60 -3.41 -3.60 8.47
C SER A 60 -4.38 -4.21 7.46
N LEU A 61 -5.01 -3.39 6.62
CA LEU A 61 -5.89 -3.84 5.56
C LEU A 61 -5.14 -4.67 4.51
N ALA A 62 -3.96 -4.21 4.08
CA ALA A 62 -3.12 -4.95 3.14
C ALA A 62 -2.66 -6.30 3.71
N LEU A 63 -2.21 -6.32 4.97
CA LEU A 63 -1.78 -7.53 5.66
C LEU A 63 -2.94 -8.53 5.84
N ALA A 64 -4.13 -8.04 6.20
CA ALA A 64 -5.33 -8.86 6.33
C ALA A 64 -5.79 -9.45 4.99
N SER A 65 -5.54 -8.73 3.88
CA SER A 65 -5.86 -9.18 2.51
C SER A 65 -4.74 -10.00 1.86
N ASP A 66 -3.69 -10.37 2.61
CA ASP A 66 -2.56 -11.18 2.16
C ASP A 66 -1.67 -10.51 1.10
N ALA A 67 -1.43 -9.20 1.19
CA ALA A 67 -0.47 -8.51 0.32
C ALA A 67 0.92 -9.11 0.47
N SER A 68 1.65 -9.29 -0.64
CA SER A 68 2.95 -9.95 -0.65
C SER A 68 4.12 -9.04 -0.27
N PHE A 69 3.96 -7.71 -0.39
CA PHE A 69 4.90 -6.71 0.10
C PHE A 69 4.14 -5.54 0.72
N VAL A 70 4.50 -5.18 1.96
CA VAL A 70 3.85 -4.10 2.70
C VAL A 70 4.91 -3.27 3.41
N ALA A 71 4.99 -1.99 3.09
CA ALA A 71 5.91 -1.05 3.70
C ALA A 71 5.23 0.28 4.03
N ARG A 72 5.82 1.02 4.97
CA ARG A 72 5.43 2.40 5.28
C ARG A 72 6.66 3.28 5.30
N GLY A 73 6.59 4.40 4.61
CA GLY A 73 7.62 5.43 4.58
C GLY A 73 7.12 6.77 5.11
N PHE A 74 8.05 7.71 5.22
CA PHE A 74 7.75 9.10 5.57
C PHE A 74 8.47 10.03 4.59
N SER A 75 7.75 10.99 4.01
CA SER A 75 8.32 11.93 3.03
C SER A 75 9.44 12.81 3.58
N GLY A 76 9.51 12.97 4.92
CA GLY A 76 10.62 13.66 5.59
C GLY A 76 11.90 12.83 5.76
N LYS A 77 11.87 11.52 5.44
CA LYS A 77 13.03 10.60 5.41
C LYS A 77 13.24 10.06 4.00
N ALA A 78 13.70 10.92 3.10
CA ALA A 78 13.74 10.66 1.67
C ALA A 78 14.53 9.41 1.29
N ASP A 79 15.72 9.19 1.87
CA ASP A 79 16.57 8.04 1.54
C ASP A 79 15.90 6.72 1.89
N GLN A 80 15.28 6.62 3.09
CA GLN A 80 14.53 5.46 3.51
C GLN A 80 13.32 5.22 2.58
N LEU A 81 12.60 6.27 2.22
CA LEU A 81 11.43 6.16 1.35
C LEU A 81 11.82 5.69 -0.06
N VAL A 82 12.92 6.21 -0.61
CA VAL A 82 13.46 5.78 -1.92
C VAL A 82 13.83 4.29 -1.89
N ASP A 83 14.49 3.81 -0.83
CA ASP A 83 14.82 2.39 -0.68
C ASP A 83 13.56 1.52 -0.66
N LEU A 84 12.56 1.88 0.14
CA LEU A 84 11.30 1.14 0.22
C LEU A 84 10.56 1.09 -1.11
N ILE A 85 10.52 2.20 -1.85
CA ILE A 85 9.90 2.25 -3.18
C ILE A 85 10.65 1.36 -4.16
N LYS A 86 12.00 1.44 -4.21
CA LYS A 86 12.81 0.57 -5.07
C LYS A 86 12.58 -0.91 -4.78
N ARG A 87 12.55 -1.28 -3.51
CA ARG A 87 12.27 -2.66 -3.09
C ARG A 87 10.86 -3.10 -3.48
N GLY A 88 9.87 -2.21 -3.37
CA GLY A 88 8.51 -2.45 -3.84
C GLY A 88 8.45 -2.68 -5.35
N ILE A 89 9.19 -1.90 -6.16
CA ILE A 89 9.26 -2.06 -7.62
C ILE A 89 9.95 -3.37 -8.01
N GLN A 90 10.94 -3.80 -7.24
CA GLN A 90 11.69 -5.04 -7.51
C GLN A 90 10.98 -6.30 -7.01
N HIS A 91 9.95 -6.15 -6.16
CA HIS A 91 9.20 -7.29 -5.64
C HIS A 91 8.25 -7.86 -6.70
N PRO A 92 8.30 -9.17 -7.00
CA PRO A 92 7.37 -9.80 -7.93
C PRO A 92 5.98 -9.93 -7.30
N GLY A 93 5.01 -9.20 -7.83
CA GLY A 93 3.64 -9.16 -7.35
C GLY A 93 3.24 -7.82 -6.73
N PHE A 94 2.18 -7.82 -5.95
CA PHE A 94 1.63 -6.60 -5.38
C PHE A 94 2.49 -6.04 -4.24
N SER A 95 2.83 -4.76 -4.36
CA SER A 95 3.57 -4.02 -3.33
C SER A 95 2.78 -2.80 -2.87
N LEU A 96 2.61 -2.65 -1.56
CA LEU A 96 2.11 -1.42 -0.93
C LEU A 96 3.24 -0.64 -0.29
N VAL A 97 3.32 0.66 -0.59
CA VAL A 97 4.08 1.63 0.21
C VAL A 97 3.13 2.73 0.68
N ASP A 98 2.74 2.71 1.95
CA ASP A 98 1.96 3.76 2.62
C ASP A 98 2.91 4.89 3.03
N ILE A 99 2.73 6.08 2.48
CA ILE A 99 3.66 7.20 2.66
C ILE A 99 3.02 8.25 3.55
N PHE A 100 3.50 8.42 4.78
CA PHE A 100 3.17 9.58 5.58
C PHE A 100 3.67 10.85 4.86
N GLN A 101 2.74 11.64 4.37
CA GLN A 101 3.03 12.85 3.60
C GLN A 101 2.21 14.03 4.14
N PRO A 102 2.76 14.82 5.08
CA PRO A 102 2.03 15.93 5.69
C PRO A 102 1.46 16.91 4.66
N CYS A 103 0.18 17.24 4.80
CA CYS A 103 -0.44 18.33 4.05
C CYS A 103 -0.22 19.66 4.80
N VAL A 104 0.77 20.45 4.37
CA VAL A 104 1.16 21.69 5.06
C VAL A 104 0.06 22.75 5.02
N THR A 105 -0.88 22.65 4.08
CA THR A 105 -1.97 23.63 3.90
C THR A 105 -3.15 23.35 4.82
N PHE A 106 -3.67 22.14 4.81
CA PHE A 106 -4.96 21.83 5.45
C PHE A 106 -4.84 21.00 6.71
N ASN A 107 -3.83 20.11 6.84
CA ASN A 107 -3.66 19.30 8.03
C ASN A 107 -2.62 19.93 8.99
N LYS A 108 -3.10 20.53 10.05
CA LYS A 108 -2.25 21.15 11.08
C LYS A 108 -1.94 20.24 12.26
N ILE A 109 -2.47 19.01 12.26
CA ILE A 109 -2.27 17.99 13.31
C ILE A 109 -1.11 17.08 12.93
N ASN A 110 -1.19 16.43 11.78
CA ASN A 110 -0.18 15.48 11.30
C ASN A 110 0.91 16.23 10.50
N THR A 111 1.68 17.07 11.21
CA THR A 111 2.75 17.89 10.63
C THR A 111 4.04 17.09 10.45
N PHE A 112 5.04 17.65 9.75
CA PHE A 112 6.38 17.06 9.69
C PHE A 112 6.96 16.85 11.09
N LYS A 113 6.83 17.84 11.99
CA LYS A 113 7.29 17.72 13.38
C LYS A 113 6.60 16.57 14.09
N PHE A 114 5.27 16.45 13.99
CA PHE A 114 4.50 15.33 14.56
C PHE A 114 5.09 13.97 14.14
N TYR A 115 5.33 13.79 12.84
CA TYR A 115 5.86 12.52 12.36
C TYR A 115 7.31 12.29 12.80
N PHE A 116 8.18 13.31 12.79
CA PHE A 116 9.56 13.16 13.30
C PHE A 116 9.59 12.72 14.76
N ASP A 117 8.66 13.22 15.59
CA ASP A 117 8.58 12.89 17.02
C ASP A 117 7.92 11.51 17.27
N SER A 118 7.07 11.04 16.34
CA SER A 118 6.21 9.85 16.54
C SER A 118 6.71 8.58 15.87
N ILE A 119 7.49 8.69 14.78
CA ILE A 119 7.92 7.52 14.01
C ILE A 119 9.15 6.83 14.62
N TYR A 120 9.21 5.51 14.41
CA TYR A 120 10.42 4.73 14.62
C TYR A 120 10.60 3.71 13.49
N SER A 121 11.83 3.25 13.25
CA SER A 121 12.12 2.25 12.20
C SER A 121 11.93 0.84 12.74
N LEU A 122 11.19 0.01 12.01
CA LEU A 122 11.05 -1.42 12.31
C LEU A 122 12.39 -2.16 12.19
N GLN A 123 13.26 -1.69 11.29
CA GLN A 123 14.56 -2.31 11.04
C GLN A 123 15.57 -2.02 12.16
N ASP A 124 15.28 -1.08 13.08
CA ASP A 124 16.08 -0.83 14.27
C ASP A 124 15.79 -1.83 15.41
N ASP A 125 14.71 -2.64 15.29
CA ASP A 125 14.38 -3.72 16.22
C ASP A 125 15.00 -5.04 15.72
N PRO A 126 16.08 -5.53 16.36
CA PRO A 126 16.77 -6.74 15.88
C PRO A 126 15.92 -8.01 16.01
N THR A 127 14.83 -7.96 16.76
CA THR A 127 13.93 -9.10 16.94
C THR A 127 12.82 -9.13 15.88
N TYR A 128 12.65 -8.03 15.13
CA TYR A 128 11.62 -7.93 14.12
C TYR A 128 12.05 -8.57 12.80
N THR A 129 11.20 -9.44 12.26
CA THR A 129 11.38 -9.99 10.93
C THR A 129 10.19 -9.68 10.03
N ALA A 130 10.46 -9.16 8.83
CA ALA A 130 9.44 -8.88 7.83
C ALA A 130 8.85 -10.14 7.17
N ALA A 131 9.31 -11.34 7.53
CA ALA A 131 8.73 -12.60 7.09
C ALA A 131 7.52 -13.04 7.94
N ASP A 132 7.33 -12.44 9.12
CA ASP A 132 6.23 -12.77 10.02
C ASP A 132 5.07 -11.78 9.84
N ARG A 133 4.00 -12.25 9.16
CA ARG A 133 2.80 -11.45 8.92
C ARG A 133 2.04 -11.11 10.21
N LYS A 134 2.06 -11.99 11.21
CA LYS A 134 1.39 -11.75 12.49
C LYS A 134 2.09 -10.64 13.26
N ALA A 135 3.42 -10.70 13.37
CA ALA A 135 4.21 -9.63 13.97
C ALA A 135 4.04 -8.30 13.22
N ALA A 136 3.97 -8.33 11.88
CA ALA A 136 3.71 -7.16 11.07
C ALA A 136 2.33 -6.54 11.39
N LEU A 137 1.29 -7.35 11.56
CA LEU A 137 -0.05 -6.87 11.91
C LEU A 137 -0.07 -6.27 13.34
N GLU A 138 0.59 -6.89 14.29
CA GLU A 138 0.73 -6.35 15.66
C GLU A 138 1.41 -4.97 15.64
N LYS A 139 2.50 -4.82 14.88
CA LYS A 139 3.17 -3.52 14.68
C LYS A 139 2.27 -2.50 13.96
N ALA A 140 1.49 -2.93 12.98
CA ALA A 140 0.57 -2.04 12.25
C ALA A 140 -0.55 -1.46 13.12
N LEU A 141 -0.95 -2.17 14.17
CA LEU A 141 -2.03 -1.78 15.10
C LEU A 141 -1.55 -0.93 16.27
N GLN A 142 -0.25 -0.66 16.40
CA GLN A 142 0.28 0.23 17.43
C GLN A 142 -0.27 1.64 17.29
N LYS A 143 -0.68 2.26 18.42
CA LYS A 143 -1.24 3.62 18.44
C LYS A 143 -0.29 4.65 19.04
N ASP A 144 0.60 4.23 19.94
CA ASP A 144 1.47 5.14 20.71
C ASP A 144 2.66 5.65 19.89
N LYS A 145 3.18 4.81 19.00
CA LYS A 145 4.26 5.14 18.07
C LYS A 145 3.92 4.63 16.68
N LEU A 146 4.42 5.33 15.67
CA LEU A 146 4.14 5.02 14.27
C LEU A 146 5.32 4.29 13.64
N PRO A 147 5.26 2.97 13.49
CA PRO A 147 6.31 2.22 12.82
C PRO A 147 6.40 2.57 11.34
N VAL A 148 7.64 2.74 10.84
CA VAL A 148 7.99 2.90 9.42
C VAL A 148 9.04 1.87 9.02
N GLY A 149 9.13 1.59 7.73
CA GLY A 149 10.01 0.58 7.17
C GLY A 149 9.26 -0.54 6.48
N LEU A 150 9.92 -1.67 6.26
CA LEU A 150 9.33 -2.87 5.70
C LEU A 150 8.57 -3.64 6.78
N PHE A 151 7.25 -3.73 6.64
CA PHE A 151 6.38 -4.49 7.53
C PHE A 151 6.36 -5.98 7.16
N TYR A 152 6.18 -6.29 5.90
CA TYR A 152 6.04 -7.68 5.48
C TYR A 152 6.54 -7.91 4.05
N GLN A 153 7.16 -9.05 3.82
CA GLN A 153 7.54 -9.50 2.48
C GLN A 153 7.42 -11.02 2.38
N ASN A 154 6.63 -11.47 1.41
CA ASN A 154 6.50 -12.87 1.02
C ASN A 154 6.94 -13.07 -0.42
N THR A 155 8.14 -13.58 -0.63
CA THR A 155 8.71 -13.85 -1.95
C THR A 155 8.28 -15.20 -2.53
N LYS A 156 7.51 -16.01 -1.77
CA LYS A 156 7.04 -17.33 -2.20
C LYS A 156 5.67 -17.29 -2.87
N ARG A 157 4.92 -16.19 -2.69
CA ARG A 157 3.62 -16.04 -3.34
C ARG A 157 3.84 -15.67 -4.80
N PRO A 158 3.38 -16.50 -5.77
CA PRO A 158 3.58 -16.20 -7.19
C PRO A 158 2.80 -14.94 -7.61
N SER A 159 3.35 -14.17 -8.55
CA SER A 159 2.63 -13.04 -9.14
C SER A 159 1.55 -13.52 -10.09
N TYR A 160 0.53 -12.68 -10.32
CA TYR A 160 -0.54 -12.99 -11.28
C TYR A 160 0.00 -13.42 -12.65
N ALA A 161 0.99 -12.68 -13.16
CA ALA A 161 1.57 -12.97 -14.47
C ALA A 161 2.33 -14.31 -14.51
N SER A 162 2.97 -14.71 -13.40
CA SER A 162 3.71 -15.99 -13.34
C SER A 162 2.78 -17.22 -13.33
N GLU A 163 1.53 -17.07 -12.92
CA GLU A 163 0.51 -18.13 -12.96
C GLU A 163 -0.11 -18.33 -14.36
N LEU A 164 0.11 -17.38 -15.27
CA LEU A 164 -0.43 -17.46 -16.64
C LEU A 164 0.54 -18.24 -17.53
N SER A 165 0.42 -19.57 -17.51
CA SER A 165 1.29 -20.49 -18.24
C SER A 165 1.44 -20.19 -19.74
N TYR A 166 0.38 -19.66 -20.36
CA TYR A 166 0.38 -19.30 -21.78
C TYR A 166 1.28 -18.08 -22.14
N LEU A 167 1.72 -17.32 -21.14
CA LEU A 167 2.66 -16.20 -21.34
C LEU A 167 4.12 -16.69 -21.40
N GLU A 168 4.40 -17.92 -20.96
CA GLU A 168 5.77 -18.48 -20.91
C GLU A 168 6.78 -17.52 -20.25
N GLY A 169 6.36 -16.76 -19.25
CA GLY A 169 7.16 -15.73 -18.59
C GLY A 169 7.43 -14.47 -19.43
N LYS A 170 6.80 -14.31 -20.59
CA LYS A 170 6.96 -13.13 -21.45
C LYS A 170 5.87 -12.11 -21.18
N PRO A 171 6.19 -10.80 -21.16
CA PRO A 171 5.16 -9.76 -21.11
C PRO A 171 4.21 -9.85 -22.30
N LEU A 172 2.93 -9.58 -22.09
CA LEU A 172 1.92 -9.55 -23.17
C LEU A 172 2.34 -8.66 -24.34
N LEU A 173 3.05 -7.57 -24.07
CA LEU A 173 3.53 -6.62 -25.09
C LEU A 173 4.55 -7.25 -26.05
N THR A 174 5.32 -8.25 -25.59
CA THR A 174 6.32 -8.95 -26.41
C THR A 174 5.78 -10.25 -27.00
N ALA A 175 4.57 -10.67 -26.63
CA ALA A 175 3.89 -11.78 -27.27
C ALA A 175 3.62 -11.39 -28.74
N SER A 176 4.23 -12.12 -29.68
CA SER A 176 4.13 -11.80 -31.12
C SER A 176 2.66 -11.67 -31.52
N GLY A 177 2.30 -10.53 -32.09
CA GLY A 177 0.97 -10.26 -32.63
C GLY A 177 0.61 -11.01 -33.90
N SER A 178 1.20 -12.19 -34.14
CA SER A 178 0.74 -13.06 -35.21
C SER A 178 -0.74 -13.38 -35.01
N ARG A 179 -1.55 -13.20 -36.02
CA ARG A 179 -2.98 -13.55 -36.01
C ARG A 179 -3.12 -14.98 -35.51
N ARG A 180 -3.50 -15.13 -34.24
CA ARG A 180 -3.75 -16.46 -33.67
C ARG A 180 -4.96 -17.05 -34.36
N ASN A 181 -4.84 -18.29 -34.80
CA ASN A 181 -6.01 -19.03 -35.24
C ASN A 181 -6.91 -19.31 -34.02
N LEU A 182 -8.03 -18.62 -33.93
CA LEU A 182 -9.01 -18.77 -32.85
C LEU A 182 -9.94 -19.97 -32.99
N GLN A 183 -9.92 -20.65 -34.17
CA GLN A 183 -10.81 -21.79 -34.45
C GLN A 183 -10.74 -22.93 -33.42
N PRO A 184 -9.56 -23.30 -32.88
CA PRO A 184 -9.49 -24.30 -31.81
C PRO A 184 -10.22 -23.85 -30.53
N LEU A 185 -10.13 -22.56 -30.16
CA LEU A 185 -10.82 -22.04 -28.98
C LEU A 185 -12.35 -22.07 -29.13
N PHE A 186 -12.86 -21.75 -30.31
CA PHE A 186 -14.32 -21.83 -30.56
C PHE A 186 -14.87 -23.25 -30.42
N LYS A 187 -14.06 -24.28 -30.68
CA LYS A 187 -14.49 -25.69 -30.54
C LYS A 187 -14.62 -26.13 -29.07
N GLU A 188 -14.01 -25.41 -28.12
CA GLU A 188 -14.14 -25.71 -26.69
C GLU A 188 -15.44 -25.17 -26.08
N PHE A 189 -16.16 -24.31 -26.80
CA PHE A 189 -17.40 -23.66 -26.36
C PHE A 189 -18.66 -24.18 -27.12
N ILE A 190 -18.50 -25.14 -27.98
CA ILE A 190 -19.59 -25.82 -28.75
C ILE A 190 -19.62 -27.30 -28.34
#